data_ce5b6516bdcfeb573336656b4f05826f
#
_entry.id   ce5b6516bdcfeb573336656b4f05826f
#
_cell.length_a   1.000
_cell.length_b   1.000
_cell.length_c   1.000
_cell.angle_alpha   90.00
_cell.angle_beta   90.00
_cell.angle_gamma   90.00
#
_symmetry.space_group_name_H-M   'P 1'
#
loop_
_entity.id
_entity.type
_entity.pdbx_description
1 polymer ?
#
loop_
_entity_poly.entity_id
_entity_poly.type
_entity_poly.pdbx_seq_one_letter_code
_entity_poly.pdbx_strand_id
1 'polypeptide(L)'
;MPKLYIIAGCNGAGKTTASYAVLPEMLGCKEFVNADEIAKGLSPFNPESVAIEAGRLMLQRMDDLLSEGSDFAFETTLSTRSYVKFIERAQAKGYFVTLLYFWLPTPEQAIERVATRVREGGHNIPSDVIRRRYANGIKNLTALYIPCLLYTSDAADE
;
A
#
# COMPACT_ATOMS: atom_id res chain seq x y z
N MET A 1 3.95 -15.95 15.05
CA MET A 1 4.28 -15.57 13.67
C MET A 1 3.73 -14.18 13.41
N PRO A 2 4.61 -13.20 13.20
CA PRO A 2 4.15 -11.85 12.90
C PRO A 2 3.51 -11.77 11.51
N LYS A 3 2.63 -10.81 11.33
CA LYS A 3 1.83 -10.66 10.12
C LYS A 3 2.10 -9.31 9.45
N LEU A 4 2.27 -9.36 8.13
CA LEU A 4 2.36 -8.18 7.29
C LEU A 4 1.19 -8.18 6.30
N TYR A 5 0.42 -7.09 6.31
CA TYR A 5 -0.68 -6.91 5.36
C TYR A 5 -0.29 -5.81 4.36
N ILE A 6 -0.37 -6.13 3.08
CA ILE A 6 -0.14 -5.18 2.00
C ILE A 6 -1.48 -4.78 1.41
N ILE A 7 -1.86 -3.53 1.60
CA ILE A 7 -3.12 -2.99 1.09
C ILE A 7 -2.82 -2.30 -0.23
N ALA A 8 -3.18 -2.93 -1.32
CA ALA A 8 -2.76 -2.51 -2.65
C ALA A 8 -3.93 -2.18 -3.57
N GLY A 9 -3.67 -1.36 -4.56
CA GLY A 9 -4.64 -0.94 -5.57
C GLY A 9 -4.36 0.47 -6.04
N CYS A 10 -4.99 0.87 -7.14
CA CYS A 10 -4.81 2.20 -7.71
C CYS A 10 -5.41 3.29 -6.81
N ASN A 11 -5.06 4.54 -7.09
CA ASN A 11 -5.70 5.69 -6.46
C ASN A 11 -7.21 5.63 -6.74
N GLY A 12 -8.02 5.92 -5.73
CA GLY A 12 -9.47 5.85 -5.84
C GLY A 12 -10.08 4.47 -5.64
N ALA A 13 -9.28 3.44 -5.40
CA ALA A 13 -9.80 2.07 -5.20
C ALA A 13 -10.49 1.83 -3.85
N GLY A 14 -10.39 2.78 -2.91
CA GLY A 14 -11.02 2.63 -1.60
C GLY A 14 -10.15 1.96 -0.54
N LYS A 15 -8.84 1.91 -0.76
CA LYS A 15 -7.88 1.25 0.14
C LYS A 15 -7.92 1.79 1.56
N THR A 16 -7.81 3.10 1.72
CA THR A 16 -7.73 3.74 3.05
C THR A 16 -9.02 3.55 3.83
N THR A 17 -10.17 3.76 3.19
CA THR A 17 -11.48 3.55 3.83
C THR A 17 -11.66 2.12 4.30
N ALA A 18 -11.33 1.15 3.46
CA ALA A 18 -11.42 -0.26 3.81
C ALA A 18 -10.44 -0.64 4.92
N SER A 19 -9.23 -0.06 4.90
CA SER A 19 -8.21 -0.34 5.92
C SER A 19 -8.67 0.10 7.31
N TYR A 20 -9.26 1.27 7.45
CA TYR A 20 -9.76 1.74 8.73
C TYR A 20 -10.89 0.88 9.29
N ALA A 21 -11.69 0.28 8.42
CA ALA A 21 -12.77 -0.62 8.84
C ALA A 21 -12.28 -2.04 9.15
N VAL A 22 -11.32 -2.55 8.36
CA VAL A 22 -10.93 -3.96 8.37
C VAL A 22 -9.76 -4.25 9.32
N LEU A 23 -8.71 -3.40 9.30
CA LEU A 23 -7.46 -3.72 10.00
C LEU A 23 -7.61 -3.82 11.53
N PRO A 24 -8.18 -2.82 12.24
CA PRO A 24 -8.20 -2.89 13.69
C PRO A 24 -9.12 -3.97 14.24
N GLU A 25 -10.34 -4.08 13.71
CA GLU A 25 -11.38 -4.94 14.26
C GLU A 25 -11.33 -6.37 13.72
N MET A 26 -11.24 -6.52 12.40
CA MET A 26 -11.30 -7.86 11.79
C MET A 26 -9.96 -8.58 11.80
N LEU A 27 -8.85 -7.88 11.59
CA LEU A 27 -7.53 -8.48 11.51
C LEU A 27 -6.67 -8.25 12.76
N GLY A 28 -7.15 -7.45 13.71
CA GLY A 28 -6.41 -7.14 14.94
C GLY A 28 -5.11 -6.36 14.68
N CYS A 29 -4.98 -5.72 13.52
CA CYS A 29 -3.79 -4.97 13.13
C CYS A 29 -4.00 -3.48 13.40
N LYS A 30 -3.20 -2.90 14.29
CA LYS A 30 -3.32 -1.49 14.69
C LYS A 30 -2.24 -0.59 14.11
N GLU A 31 -1.18 -1.18 13.55
CA GLU A 31 -0.10 -0.43 12.92
C GLU A 31 -0.34 -0.39 11.42
N PHE A 32 -0.66 0.79 10.90
CA PHE A 32 -0.92 1.01 9.48
C PHE A 32 -0.08 2.18 8.97
N VAL A 33 0.76 1.92 7.97
CA VAL A 33 1.68 2.91 7.41
C VAL A 33 1.17 3.33 6.03
N ASN A 34 0.94 4.65 5.88
CA ASN A 34 0.40 5.24 4.66
C ASN A 34 1.09 6.57 4.41
N ALA A 35 1.78 6.69 3.27
CA ALA A 35 2.53 7.90 2.93
C ALA A 35 1.64 9.14 2.81
N ASP A 36 0.42 9.00 2.30
CA ASP A 36 -0.51 10.14 2.15
C ASP A 36 -0.93 10.70 3.51
N GLU A 37 -1.16 9.82 4.49
CA GLU A 37 -1.51 10.24 5.86
C GLU A 37 -0.32 10.90 6.55
N ILE A 38 0.90 10.41 6.32
CA ILE A 38 2.11 11.05 6.83
C ILE A 38 2.25 12.44 6.24
N ALA A 39 2.08 12.59 4.92
CA ALA A 39 2.16 13.88 4.25
C ALA A 39 1.13 14.87 4.79
N LYS A 40 -0.10 14.44 5.04
CA LYS A 40 -1.14 15.27 5.64
C LYS A 40 -0.79 15.70 7.07
N GLY A 41 -0.12 14.83 7.82
CA GLY A 41 0.36 15.16 9.15
C GLY A 41 1.47 16.21 9.14
N LEU A 42 2.35 16.15 8.15
CA LEU A 42 3.46 17.10 7.99
C LEU A 42 2.98 18.44 7.43
N SER A 43 2.09 18.42 6.45
CA SER A 43 1.61 19.62 5.75
C SER A 43 0.13 19.45 5.36
N PRO A 44 -0.80 19.76 6.29
CA PRO A 44 -2.23 19.47 6.07
C PRO A 44 -2.84 20.17 4.85
N PHE A 45 -2.37 21.37 4.53
CA PHE A 45 -2.92 22.15 3.43
C PHE A 45 -2.16 21.98 2.11
N ASN A 46 -0.96 21.39 2.15
CA ASN A 46 -0.16 21.17 0.96
C ASN A 46 0.68 19.88 1.09
N PRO A 47 0.02 18.73 1.21
CA PRO A 47 0.73 17.46 1.42
C PRO A 47 1.68 17.10 0.28
N GLU A 48 1.43 17.57 -0.95
CA GLU A 48 2.28 17.30 -2.11
C GLU A 48 3.70 17.83 -1.92
N SER A 49 3.84 18.96 -1.23
CA SER A 49 5.16 19.58 -1.02
C SER A 49 6.11 18.71 -0.20
N VAL A 50 5.58 17.75 0.55
CA VAL A 50 6.35 16.86 1.44
C VAL A 50 6.24 15.39 1.04
N ALA A 51 5.81 15.10 -0.18
CA ALA A 51 5.58 13.73 -0.64
C ALA A 51 6.86 12.87 -0.56
N ILE A 52 8.02 13.40 -0.92
CA ILE A 52 9.29 12.67 -0.85
C ILE A 52 9.67 12.38 0.60
N GLU A 53 9.56 13.39 1.46
CA GLU A 53 9.83 13.22 2.89
C GLU A 53 8.88 12.20 3.52
N ALA A 54 7.60 12.27 3.20
CA ALA A 54 6.60 11.32 3.67
C ALA A 54 6.95 9.88 3.23
N GLY A 55 7.42 9.70 2.00
CA GLY A 55 7.86 8.40 1.51
C GLY A 55 9.06 7.86 2.29
N ARG A 56 10.01 8.71 2.63
CA ARG A 56 11.17 8.31 3.45
C ARG A 56 10.74 7.91 4.86
N LEU A 57 9.86 8.68 5.48
CA LEU A 57 9.33 8.37 6.81
C LEU A 57 8.53 7.07 6.81
N MET A 58 7.77 6.82 5.76
CA MET A 58 7.06 5.56 5.59
C MET A 58 8.02 4.37 5.59
N LEU A 59 9.07 4.42 4.78
CA LEU A 59 10.06 3.35 4.70
C LEU A 59 10.79 3.15 6.02
N GLN A 60 11.13 4.23 6.71
CA GLN A 60 11.75 4.17 8.03
C GLN A 60 10.82 3.51 9.05
N ARG A 61 9.55 3.89 9.07
CA ARG A 61 8.58 3.29 9.98
C ARG A 61 8.37 1.81 9.69
N MET A 62 8.31 1.42 8.42
CA MET A 62 8.20 0.02 8.03
C MET A 62 9.41 -0.80 8.51
N ASP A 63 10.62 -0.25 8.35
CA ASP A 63 11.84 -0.91 8.84
C ASP A 63 11.84 -1.07 10.35
N ASP A 64 11.40 -0.06 11.09
CA ASP A 64 11.30 -0.12 12.55
C ASP A 64 10.32 -1.20 13.00
N LEU A 65 9.14 -1.25 12.40
CA LEU A 65 8.12 -2.26 12.72
C LEU A 65 8.61 -3.67 12.39
N LEU A 66 9.28 -3.82 11.26
CA LEU A 66 9.87 -5.11 10.86
C LEU A 66 10.92 -5.57 11.87
N SER A 67 11.79 -4.67 12.31
CA SER A 67 12.84 -4.97 13.28
C SER A 67 12.28 -5.34 14.65
N GLU A 68 11.17 -4.72 15.06
CA GLU A 68 10.49 -5.02 16.30
C GLU A 68 9.71 -6.35 16.27
N GLY A 69 9.48 -6.91 15.08
CA GLY A 69 8.65 -8.11 14.94
C GLY A 69 7.16 -7.84 15.13
N SER A 70 6.73 -6.59 14.94
CA SER A 70 5.33 -6.18 15.10
C SER A 70 4.47 -6.58 13.91
N ASP A 71 3.20 -6.88 14.16
CA ASP A 71 2.21 -6.97 13.08
C ASP A 71 1.96 -5.56 12.53
N PHE A 72 1.95 -5.42 11.22
CA PHE A 72 1.64 -4.13 10.61
C PHE A 72 1.12 -4.27 9.18
N ALA A 73 0.56 -3.17 8.67
CA ALA A 73 0.10 -3.05 7.31
C ALA A 73 0.69 -1.81 6.66
N PHE A 74 0.84 -1.83 5.35
CA PHE A 74 1.16 -0.64 4.60
C PHE A 74 0.34 -0.58 3.32
N GLU A 75 0.15 0.65 2.82
CA GLU A 75 -0.65 0.91 1.63
C GLU A 75 0.26 1.28 0.46
N THR A 76 -0.04 0.75 -0.74
CA THR A 76 0.72 1.03 -1.95
C THR A 76 -0.15 0.87 -3.20
N THR A 77 0.20 1.58 -4.27
CA THR A 77 -0.41 1.36 -5.58
C THR A 77 0.23 0.17 -6.33
N LEU A 78 1.30 -0.41 -5.82
CA LEU A 78 2.15 -1.43 -6.47
C LEU A 78 2.74 -0.97 -7.82
N SER A 79 2.74 0.33 -8.08
CA SER A 79 3.24 0.86 -9.36
C SER A 79 4.76 0.82 -9.50
N THR A 80 5.48 0.47 -8.44
CA THR A 80 6.93 0.31 -8.43
C THR A 80 7.34 -1.09 -8.01
N ARG A 81 8.61 -1.42 -8.21
CA ARG A 81 9.19 -2.72 -7.85
C ARG A 81 9.83 -2.72 -6.47
N SER A 82 9.81 -1.60 -5.79
CA SER A 82 10.60 -1.36 -4.57
C SER A 82 10.24 -2.25 -3.40
N TYR A 83 9.01 -2.74 -3.31
CA TYR A 83 8.57 -3.52 -2.17
C TYR A 83 8.90 -5.02 -2.27
N VAL A 84 9.37 -5.51 -3.43
CA VAL A 84 9.73 -6.92 -3.58
C VAL A 84 10.79 -7.33 -2.56
N LYS A 85 11.86 -6.54 -2.45
CA LYS A 85 12.95 -6.81 -1.49
C LYS A 85 12.48 -6.71 -0.05
N PHE A 86 11.59 -5.77 0.24
CA PHE A 86 11.02 -5.63 1.58
C PHE A 86 10.22 -6.88 1.97
N ILE A 87 9.38 -7.38 1.05
CA ILE A 87 8.61 -8.60 1.26
C ILE A 87 9.53 -9.78 1.52
N GLU A 88 10.59 -9.94 0.72
CA GLU A 88 11.58 -11.00 0.91
C GLU A 88 12.24 -10.93 2.28
N ARG A 89 12.60 -9.73 2.74
CA ARG A 89 13.15 -9.51 4.08
C ARG A 89 12.16 -9.89 5.18
N ALA A 90 10.91 -9.51 5.02
CA ALA A 90 9.85 -9.86 5.97
C ALA A 90 9.68 -11.38 6.04
N GLN A 91 9.61 -12.04 4.90
CA GLN A 91 9.49 -13.50 4.82
C GLN A 91 10.69 -14.19 5.47
N ALA A 92 11.90 -13.69 5.24
CA ALA A 92 13.11 -14.24 5.86
C ALA A 92 13.11 -14.11 7.38
N LYS A 93 12.37 -13.14 7.92
CA LYS A 93 12.18 -12.96 9.36
C LYS A 93 11.00 -13.75 9.94
N GLY A 94 10.34 -14.56 9.14
CA GLY A 94 9.21 -15.38 9.57
C GLY A 94 7.86 -14.70 9.53
N TYR A 95 7.72 -13.59 8.83
CA TYR A 95 6.43 -12.94 8.65
C TYR A 95 5.53 -13.72 7.71
N PHE A 96 4.26 -13.80 8.07
CA PHE A 96 3.22 -14.24 7.16
C PHE A 96 2.71 -13.01 6.40
N VAL A 97 2.89 -12.99 5.07
CA VAL A 97 2.58 -11.83 4.24
C VAL A 97 1.27 -12.06 3.48
N THR A 98 0.32 -11.15 3.64
CA THR A 98 -0.98 -11.18 2.96
C THR A 98 -1.12 -9.94 2.10
N LEU A 99 -1.45 -10.13 0.83
CA LEU A 99 -1.72 -9.05 -0.12
C LEU A 99 -3.23 -8.95 -0.35
N LEU A 100 -3.80 -7.78 -0.07
CA LEU A 100 -5.18 -7.44 -0.37
C LEU A 100 -5.19 -6.43 -1.52
N TYR A 101 -5.61 -6.87 -2.70
CA TYR A 101 -5.62 -6.01 -3.87
C TYR A 101 -7.04 -5.51 -4.16
N PHE A 102 -7.20 -4.19 -4.13
CA PHE A 102 -8.47 -3.51 -4.40
C PHE A 102 -8.50 -3.12 -5.87
N TRP A 103 -9.27 -3.87 -6.64
CA TRP A 103 -9.33 -3.72 -8.09
C TRP A 103 -10.54 -2.90 -8.52
N LEU A 104 -10.32 -2.04 -9.53
CA LEU A 104 -11.37 -1.35 -10.26
C LEU A 104 -11.34 -1.82 -11.71
N PRO A 105 -12.49 -1.97 -12.38
CA PRO A 105 -12.55 -2.50 -13.76
C PRO A 105 -11.79 -1.65 -14.78
N THR A 106 -11.74 -0.32 -14.58
CA THR A 106 -11.11 0.58 -15.55
C THR A 106 -10.37 1.72 -14.84
N PRO A 107 -9.33 2.31 -15.47
CA PRO A 107 -8.67 3.50 -14.94
C PRO A 107 -9.59 4.71 -14.93
N GLU A 108 -10.58 4.77 -15.82
CA GLU A 108 -11.58 5.85 -15.85
C GLU A 108 -12.37 5.91 -14.55
N GLN A 109 -12.76 4.77 -13.99
CA GLN A 109 -13.43 4.72 -12.69
C GLN A 109 -12.54 5.26 -11.58
N ALA A 110 -11.24 4.93 -11.60
CA ALA A 110 -10.30 5.47 -10.64
C ALA A 110 -10.21 7.00 -10.72
N ILE A 111 -10.13 7.53 -11.94
CA ILE A 111 -10.08 8.97 -12.19
C ILE A 111 -11.35 9.66 -11.67
N GLU A 112 -12.51 9.08 -11.95
CA GLU A 112 -13.79 9.62 -11.51
C GLU A 112 -13.90 9.63 -9.97
N ARG A 113 -13.45 8.58 -9.31
CA ARG A 113 -13.48 8.51 -7.85
C ARG A 113 -12.53 9.49 -7.20
N VAL A 114 -11.35 9.72 -7.78
CA VAL A 114 -10.42 10.75 -7.32
C VAL A 114 -11.04 12.13 -7.51
N ALA A 115 -11.68 12.40 -8.66
CA ALA A 115 -12.36 13.67 -8.93
C ALA A 115 -13.48 13.93 -7.92
N THR A 116 -14.24 12.91 -7.53
CA THR A 116 -15.28 13.02 -6.50
C THR A 116 -14.67 13.40 -5.15
N ARG A 117 -13.56 12.77 -4.76
CA ARG A 117 -12.85 13.12 -3.53
C ARG A 117 -12.35 14.57 -3.52
N VAL A 118 -11.87 15.06 -4.66
CA VAL A 118 -11.42 16.45 -4.79
C VAL A 118 -12.58 17.40 -4.53
N ARG A 119 -13.76 17.12 -5.09
CA ARG A 119 -14.97 17.91 -4.83
C ARG A 119 -15.38 17.91 -3.36
N GLU A 120 -15.04 16.85 -2.63
CA GLU A 120 -15.30 16.70 -1.19
C GLU A 120 -14.16 17.19 -0.31
N GLY A 121 -13.18 17.89 -0.90
CA GLY A 121 -12.05 18.47 -0.17
C GLY A 121 -10.79 17.60 -0.14
N GLY A 122 -10.75 16.54 -0.93
CA GLY A 122 -9.59 15.66 -1.01
C GLY A 122 -8.52 16.18 -1.95
N HIS A 123 -7.40 15.46 -1.98
CA HIS A 123 -6.21 15.78 -2.75
C HIS A 123 -6.36 15.38 -4.22
N ASN A 124 -5.97 16.27 -5.13
CA ASN A 124 -5.99 16.00 -6.57
C ASN A 124 -4.76 15.20 -7.01
N ILE A 125 -4.98 14.22 -7.89
CA ILE A 125 -3.93 13.48 -8.57
C ILE A 125 -4.16 13.60 -10.07
N PRO A 126 -3.15 14.00 -10.86
CA PRO A 126 -3.32 14.12 -12.31
C PRO A 126 -3.78 12.81 -12.96
N SER A 127 -4.66 12.91 -13.96
CA SER A 127 -5.25 11.73 -14.62
C SER A 127 -4.21 10.80 -15.25
N ASP A 128 -3.14 11.36 -15.84
CA ASP A 128 -2.07 10.58 -16.43
C ASP A 128 -1.29 9.76 -15.38
N VAL A 129 -1.13 10.32 -14.18
CA VAL A 129 -0.52 9.61 -13.06
C VAL A 129 -1.41 8.45 -12.61
N ILE A 130 -2.71 8.67 -12.49
CA ILE A 130 -3.67 7.62 -12.11
C ILE A 130 -3.64 6.50 -13.14
N ARG A 131 -3.67 6.81 -14.43
CA ARG A 131 -3.62 5.79 -15.50
C ARG A 131 -2.33 4.99 -15.45
N ARG A 132 -1.21 5.64 -15.25
CA ARG A 132 0.10 4.96 -15.15
C ARG A 132 0.14 4.03 -13.95
N ARG A 133 -0.30 4.49 -12.80
CA ARG A 133 -0.31 3.67 -11.57
C ARG A 133 -1.29 2.51 -11.68
N TYR A 134 -2.43 2.71 -12.32
CA TYR A 134 -3.39 1.64 -12.58
C TYR A 134 -2.76 0.53 -13.42
N ALA A 135 -2.16 0.88 -14.55
CA ALA A 135 -1.55 -0.09 -15.46
C ALA A 135 -0.33 -0.78 -14.83
N ASN A 136 0.57 0.00 -14.22
CA ASN A 136 1.78 -0.55 -13.60
C ASN A 136 1.45 -1.40 -12.36
N GLY A 137 0.45 -1.02 -11.58
CA GLY A 137 0.02 -1.79 -10.43
C GLY A 137 -0.47 -3.18 -10.80
N ILE A 138 -1.33 -3.29 -11.79
CA ILE A 138 -1.82 -4.57 -12.28
C ILE A 138 -0.70 -5.41 -12.89
N LYS A 139 0.15 -4.79 -13.71
CA LYS A 139 1.30 -5.47 -14.33
C LYS A 139 2.24 -6.03 -13.26
N ASN A 140 2.59 -5.23 -12.26
CA ASN A 140 3.49 -5.65 -11.20
C ASN A 140 2.85 -6.68 -10.28
N LEU A 141 1.54 -6.59 -10.03
CA LEU A 141 0.81 -7.58 -9.25
C LEU A 141 1.02 -8.99 -9.83
N THR A 142 0.81 -9.16 -11.12
CA THR A 142 0.89 -10.47 -11.78
C THR A 142 2.34 -10.89 -12.06
N ALA A 143 3.21 -9.96 -12.43
CA ALA A 143 4.59 -10.29 -12.84
C ALA A 143 5.56 -10.40 -11.67
N LEU A 144 5.35 -9.66 -10.58
CA LEU A 144 6.31 -9.55 -9.48
C LEU A 144 5.77 -10.01 -8.14
N TYR A 145 4.62 -9.49 -7.71
CA TYR A 145 4.16 -9.64 -6.32
C TYR A 145 3.47 -10.97 -6.05
N ILE A 146 2.60 -11.42 -6.94
CA ILE A 146 1.99 -12.75 -6.79
C ILE A 146 3.05 -13.85 -6.81
N PRO A 147 3.99 -13.89 -7.77
CA PRO A 147 5.05 -14.90 -7.74
C PRO A 147 5.91 -14.85 -6.49
N CYS A 148 6.23 -13.66 -5.99
CA CYS A 148 7.00 -13.47 -4.76
C CYS A 148 6.31 -14.14 -3.56
N LEU A 149 5.00 -13.94 -3.42
CA LEU A 149 4.21 -14.52 -2.34
C LEU A 149 4.05 -16.04 -2.47
N LEU A 150 3.79 -16.54 -3.66
CA LEU A 150 3.63 -17.96 -3.93
C LEU A 150 4.92 -18.76 -3.69
N TYR A 151 6.06 -18.22 -4.09
CA TYR A 151 7.35 -18.86 -3.88
C TYR A 151 7.61 -19.13 -2.39
N THR A 152 7.26 -18.19 -1.54
CA THR A 152 7.43 -18.36 -0.09
C THR A 152 6.47 -19.40 0.48
N SER A 153 5.26 -19.46 -0.03
CA SER A 153 4.29 -20.48 0.37
C SER A 153 4.84 -21.87 0.10
N ASP A 154 5.40 -22.08 -1.09
CA ASP A 154 6.02 -23.37 -1.44
C ASP A 154 7.21 -23.70 -0.53
N ALA A 155 8.05 -22.74 -0.22
CA ALA A 155 9.20 -22.93 0.65
C ALA A 155 8.79 -23.23 2.11
N ALA A 156 7.66 -22.71 2.56
CA ALA A 156 7.14 -22.96 3.89
C ALA A 156 6.50 -24.36 4.02
N ASP A 157 6.05 -24.94 2.93
CA ASP A 157 5.43 -26.26 2.88
C ASP A 157 6.46 -27.40 2.80
N GLU A 158 7.69 -27.08 2.47
CA GLU A 158 8.82 -28.03 2.46
C GLU A 158 9.44 -28.17 3.85
#